data_4e4c7b1e8c21d50acf634309d0ddc00e
#
_entry.id   4e4c7b1e8c21d50acf634309d0ddc00e
#
_cell.length_a   1.000
_cell.length_b   1.000
_cell.length_c   1.000
_cell.angle_alpha   90.00
_cell.angle_beta   90.00
_cell.angle_gamma   90.00
#
_symmetry.space_group_name_H-M   'P 1'
#
loop_
_entity.id
_entity.type
_entity.pdbx_description
1 polymer ?
#
loop_
_entity_poly.entity_id
_entity_poly.type
_entity_poly.pdbx_seq_one_letter_code
_entity_poly.pdbx_strand_id
1 'polypeptide(L)'
;GFGFYLMQLHISGDISKYINMKYAYLSFSAMIAAFLLAIIQLIMVFRDEDIGAKTEHMGHTHDGENTIFKKIMVYGLLSYALIAGFLFPVATLDSTIVSAKGFHFPKNNAAGDDPYAQNQFLRPDTSGYFGETDYEKMMAKEKAEIIDQNPIKVNDSNYLMTMEILYNYPGEFTGKQIEFTGFVYNDEVTKDNNLFLFRFGIIHCVADSGVFGMLVQMPEKTNLKNDTWLTVKGTITQEYYSPFKMNIPSVQVESYKEVAKPKSVYVYRKY
;
A
#
# COMPACT_ATOMS: atom_id res chain seq x y z
N GLY A 1 19.47 17.28 5.35
CA GLY A 1 19.18 16.09 4.53
C GLY A 1 17.74 15.63 4.69
N PHE A 2 17.44 14.81 5.70
CA PHE A 2 16.15 14.12 5.86
C PHE A 2 14.93 15.06 5.95
N GLY A 3 15.02 16.13 6.77
CA GLY A 3 13.93 17.12 6.88
C GLY A 3 13.60 17.77 5.54
N PHE A 4 14.61 18.06 4.72
CA PHE A 4 14.42 18.64 3.39
C PHE A 4 13.76 17.64 2.42
N TYR A 5 14.13 16.34 2.51
CA TYR A 5 13.49 15.29 1.72
C TYR A 5 12.00 15.14 2.08
N LEU A 6 11.66 15.11 3.38
CA LEU A 6 10.25 15.09 3.80
C LEU A 6 9.49 16.33 3.31
N MET A 7 10.13 17.51 3.37
CA MET A 7 9.52 18.74 2.85
C MET A 7 9.23 18.64 1.36
N GLN A 8 10.16 18.09 0.56
CA GLN A 8 9.95 17.89 -0.86
C GLN A 8 8.78 16.95 -1.13
N LEU A 9 8.69 15.81 -0.41
CA LEU A 9 7.58 14.86 -0.54
C LEU A 9 6.22 15.49 -0.21
N HIS A 10 6.17 16.38 0.79
CA HIS A 10 4.94 17.10 1.12
C HIS A 10 4.57 18.14 0.05
N ILE A 11 5.53 18.87 -0.48
CA ILE A 11 5.29 19.91 -1.52
C ILE A 11 4.88 19.26 -2.84
N SER A 12 5.53 18.16 -3.25
CA SER A 12 5.18 17.43 -4.48
C SER A 12 3.88 16.63 -4.37
N GLY A 13 3.39 16.36 -3.14
CA GLY A 13 2.28 15.47 -2.88
C GLY A 13 2.64 13.98 -2.92
N ASP A 14 3.90 13.65 -3.20
CA ASP A 14 4.36 12.25 -3.28
C ASP A 14 4.34 11.52 -1.95
N ILE A 15 4.22 12.24 -0.84
CA ILE A 15 4.05 11.65 0.49
C ILE A 15 2.86 10.69 0.54
N SER A 16 1.80 10.95 -0.26
CA SER A 16 0.64 10.08 -0.37
C SER A 16 0.97 8.68 -0.90
N LYS A 17 2.08 8.51 -1.62
CA LYS A 17 2.54 7.20 -2.11
C LYS A 17 3.16 6.34 -1.01
N TYR A 18 3.53 6.94 0.12
CA TYR A 18 4.16 6.26 1.24
C TYR A 18 3.25 6.06 2.43
N ILE A 19 2.34 7.00 2.69
CA ILE A 19 1.48 6.98 3.87
C ILE A 19 0.04 7.37 3.52
N ASN A 20 -0.90 6.87 4.31
CA ASN A 20 -2.26 7.36 4.28
C ASN A 20 -2.27 8.81 4.79
N MET A 21 -2.86 9.72 4.02
CA MET A 21 -2.86 11.15 4.30
C MET A 21 -3.52 11.53 5.63
N LYS A 22 -4.33 10.64 6.22
CA LYS A 22 -4.80 10.78 7.60
C LYS A 22 -3.66 10.92 8.61
N TYR A 23 -2.52 10.29 8.34
CA TYR A 23 -1.33 10.30 9.19
C TYR A 23 -0.26 11.30 8.74
N ALA A 24 -0.56 12.17 7.77
CA ALA A 24 0.37 13.16 7.25
C ALA A 24 0.92 14.10 8.33
N TYR A 25 0.15 14.36 9.40
CA TYR A 25 0.59 15.17 10.53
C TYR A 25 1.81 14.59 11.25
N LEU A 26 1.98 13.25 11.28
CA LEU A 26 3.15 12.59 11.87
C LEU A 26 4.41 12.88 11.06
N SER A 27 4.35 12.74 9.74
CA SER A 27 5.50 13.05 8.88
C SER A 27 5.81 14.54 8.85
N PHE A 28 4.79 15.40 8.93
CA PHE A 28 4.97 16.86 9.05
C PHE A 28 5.64 17.25 10.38
N SER A 29 5.21 16.67 11.51
CA SER A 29 5.86 16.90 12.80
C SER A 29 7.30 16.37 12.82
N ALA A 30 7.56 15.22 12.22
CA ALA A 30 8.93 14.68 12.08
C ALA A 30 9.82 15.60 11.22
N MET A 31 9.28 16.21 10.17
CA MET A 31 9.98 17.20 9.35
C MET A 31 10.38 18.42 10.19
N ILE A 32 9.45 18.99 10.97
CA ILE A 32 9.72 20.13 11.86
C ILE A 32 10.80 19.75 12.88
N ALA A 33 10.66 18.60 13.54
CA ALA A 33 11.63 18.12 14.52
C ALA A 33 13.04 17.96 13.90
N ALA A 34 13.13 17.43 12.68
CA ALA A 34 14.39 17.29 11.95
C ALA A 34 15.05 18.66 11.64
N PHE A 35 14.27 19.68 11.31
CA PHE A 35 14.80 21.04 11.12
C PHE A 35 15.26 21.67 12.44
N LEU A 36 14.48 21.52 13.52
CA LEU A 36 14.88 22.02 14.84
C LEU A 36 16.19 21.38 15.33
N LEU A 37 16.32 20.05 15.19
CA LEU A 37 17.55 19.35 15.52
C LEU A 37 18.74 19.82 14.67
N ALA A 38 18.53 20.07 13.38
CA ALA A 38 19.57 20.61 12.51
C ALA A 38 20.02 22.01 12.96
N ILE A 39 19.09 22.88 13.36
CA ILE A 39 19.40 24.22 13.87
C ILE A 39 20.17 24.12 15.20
N ILE A 40 19.71 23.27 16.13
CA ILE A 40 20.40 23.05 17.40
C ILE A 40 21.84 22.56 17.15
N GLN A 41 22.02 21.59 16.28
CA GLN A 41 23.32 21.06 15.92
C GLN A 41 24.23 22.15 15.32
N LEU A 42 23.68 23.00 14.46
CA LEU A 42 24.41 24.13 13.86
C LEU A 42 24.85 25.11 14.93
N ILE A 43 23.97 25.50 15.87
CA ILE A 43 24.30 26.37 16.99
C ILE A 43 25.40 25.76 17.86
N MET A 44 25.33 24.47 18.14
CA MET A 44 26.35 23.77 18.94
C MET A 44 27.71 23.79 18.25
N VAL A 45 27.77 23.52 16.95
CA VAL A 45 29.02 23.57 16.19
C VAL A 45 29.67 24.98 16.27
N PHE A 46 28.88 26.03 16.08
CA PHE A 46 29.42 27.41 16.19
C PHE A 46 29.82 27.79 17.62
N ARG A 47 29.18 27.25 18.65
CA ARG A 47 29.56 27.50 20.05
C ARG A 47 30.79 26.71 20.49
N ASP A 48 30.99 25.50 19.97
CA ASP A 48 32.18 24.69 20.29
C ASP A 48 33.47 25.31 19.70
N GLU A 49 33.39 26.04 18.61
CA GLU A 49 34.54 26.81 18.10
C GLU A 49 34.99 27.90 19.09
N ASP A 50 34.07 28.48 19.89
CA ASP A 50 34.39 29.48 20.92
C ASP A 50 34.92 28.87 22.24
N ILE A 51 34.66 27.58 22.53
CA ILE A 51 35.05 26.88 23.77
C ILE A 51 36.32 26.04 23.57
N GLY A 52 36.73 25.78 22.33
CA GLY A 52 37.87 24.93 21.97
C GLY A 52 39.26 25.42 22.39
N ALA A 53 39.36 26.47 23.26
CA ALA A 53 40.63 27.00 23.76
C ALA A 53 41.01 26.55 25.19
N LYS A 54 40.15 25.86 25.92
CA LYS A 54 40.46 25.44 27.31
C LYS A 54 39.63 24.23 27.73
N THR A 55 40.04 23.00 27.39
CA THR A 55 39.98 21.84 28.31
C THR A 55 40.86 20.73 27.75
N GLU A 56 42.00 20.53 28.39
CA GLU A 56 42.83 19.35 28.26
C GLU A 56 42.05 18.11 28.79
N HIS A 57 41.93 17.14 27.99
CA HIS A 57 41.95 15.71 28.17
C HIS A 57 41.65 15.07 29.53
N MET A 58 40.54 14.35 29.61
CA MET A 58 40.58 13.01 30.21
C MET A 58 40.19 12.00 29.12
N GLY A 59 41.22 11.27 28.69
CA GLY A 59 41.14 10.33 27.59
C GLY A 59 40.37 9.07 27.94
N HIS A 60 39.48 8.68 27.07
CA HIS A 60 39.23 7.27 26.73
C HIS A 60 39.53 7.13 25.23
N THR A 61 40.82 6.84 24.97
CA THR A 61 41.29 6.41 23.65
C THR A 61 40.74 5.02 23.39
N HIS A 62 39.63 4.91 22.69
CA HIS A 62 39.40 3.80 21.80
C HIS A 62 40.06 4.11 20.46
N ASP A 63 41.39 3.90 20.43
CA ASP A 63 42.19 3.84 19.22
C ASP A 63 41.80 2.60 18.41
N GLY A 64 40.62 2.61 17.78
CA GLY A 64 40.37 1.86 16.59
C GLY A 64 40.80 2.74 15.42
N GLU A 65 41.86 2.36 14.71
CA GLU A 65 42.37 3.00 13.49
C GLU A 65 41.21 3.48 12.61
N ASN A 66 40.81 4.73 12.83
CA ASN A 66 39.82 5.41 12.01
C ASN A 66 40.51 5.88 10.72
N THR A 67 40.84 4.90 9.88
CA THR A 67 41.39 5.17 8.56
C THR A 67 40.42 6.09 7.84
N ILE A 68 40.92 7.14 7.18
CA ILE A 68 40.13 8.06 6.33
C ILE A 68 39.17 7.28 5.43
N PHE A 69 39.59 6.15 4.95
CA PHE A 69 38.77 5.23 4.15
C PHE A 69 37.50 4.77 4.88
N LYS A 70 37.56 4.39 6.16
CA LYS A 70 36.36 4.00 6.94
C LYS A 70 35.40 5.17 7.09
N LYS A 71 35.90 6.39 7.34
CA LYS A 71 35.08 7.60 7.44
C LYS A 71 34.41 7.90 6.11
N ILE A 72 35.12 7.87 4.99
CA ILE A 72 34.57 8.06 3.65
C ILE A 72 33.50 7.00 3.36
N MET A 73 33.76 5.72 3.68
CA MET A 73 32.80 4.65 3.47
C MET A 73 31.51 4.85 4.28
N VAL A 74 31.61 5.19 5.56
CA VAL A 74 30.42 5.43 6.42
C VAL A 74 29.64 6.64 5.95
N TYR A 75 30.30 7.77 5.72
CA TYR A 75 29.61 8.98 5.24
C TYR A 75 29.08 8.81 3.83
N GLY A 76 29.78 8.11 2.96
CA GLY A 76 29.32 7.76 1.62
C GLY A 76 28.05 6.90 1.66
N LEU A 77 28.02 5.88 2.52
CA LEU A 77 26.84 5.01 2.68
C LEU A 77 25.63 5.78 3.26
N LEU A 78 25.85 6.62 4.27
CA LEU A 78 24.81 7.45 4.86
C LEU A 78 24.29 8.50 3.86
N SER A 79 25.17 9.10 3.08
CA SER A 79 24.81 10.09 2.06
C SER A 79 24.10 9.44 0.88
N TYR A 80 24.45 8.19 0.52
CA TYR A 80 23.85 7.49 -0.60
C TYR A 80 22.33 7.36 -0.47
N ALA A 81 21.82 6.98 0.70
CA ALA A 81 20.38 6.85 0.93
C ALA A 81 19.63 8.18 0.72
N LEU A 82 20.22 9.28 1.18
CA LEU A 82 19.65 10.62 0.97
C LEU A 82 19.71 11.04 -0.50
N ILE A 83 20.87 10.88 -1.14
CA ILE A 83 21.06 11.22 -2.56
C ILE A 83 20.14 10.40 -3.43
N ALA A 84 20.02 9.09 -3.17
CA ALA A 84 19.12 8.21 -3.89
C ALA A 84 17.67 8.68 -3.78
N GLY A 85 17.21 9.09 -2.58
CA GLY A 85 15.86 9.62 -2.40
C GLY A 85 15.54 10.87 -3.21
N PHE A 86 16.55 11.69 -3.54
CA PHE A 86 16.36 12.87 -4.38
C PHE A 86 16.49 12.59 -5.88
N LEU A 87 17.33 11.63 -6.26
CA LEU A 87 17.65 11.37 -7.67
C LEU A 87 16.67 10.38 -8.33
N PHE A 88 16.18 9.41 -7.58
CA PHE A 88 15.27 8.41 -8.14
C PHE A 88 13.81 8.85 -7.99
N PRO A 89 12.99 8.66 -9.03
CA PRO A 89 11.57 8.91 -8.93
C PRO A 89 10.93 7.97 -7.91
N VAL A 90 9.90 8.45 -7.25
CA VAL A 90 9.12 7.65 -6.30
C VAL A 90 8.46 6.50 -7.06
N ALA A 91 8.92 5.28 -6.78
CA ALA A 91 8.32 4.07 -7.36
C ALA A 91 6.91 3.85 -6.80
N THR A 92 6.02 3.35 -7.66
CA THR A 92 4.68 2.90 -7.26
C THR A 92 4.62 1.39 -7.35
N LEU A 93 3.80 0.78 -6.51
CA LEU A 93 3.51 -0.64 -6.57
C LEU A 93 2.78 -0.96 -7.89
N ASP A 94 3.10 -2.10 -8.49
CA ASP A 94 2.54 -2.58 -9.75
C ASP A 94 2.35 -4.11 -9.74
N SER A 95 1.96 -4.69 -10.86
CA SER A 95 1.72 -6.12 -11.01
C SER A 95 2.94 -6.99 -10.69
N THR A 96 4.17 -6.47 -10.80
CA THR A 96 5.39 -7.23 -10.48
C THR A 96 5.46 -7.56 -8.98
N ILE A 97 4.97 -6.66 -8.13
CA ILE A 97 4.86 -6.89 -6.68
C ILE A 97 3.82 -7.96 -6.38
N VAL A 98 2.69 -7.97 -7.11
CA VAL A 98 1.66 -9.01 -6.98
C VAL A 98 2.24 -10.37 -7.37
N SER A 99 2.97 -10.44 -8.48
CA SER A 99 3.63 -11.67 -8.94
C SER A 99 4.70 -12.17 -7.96
N ALA A 100 5.48 -11.25 -7.38
CA ALA A 100 6.59 -11.60 -6.48
C ALA A 100 6.12 -12.06 -5.09
N LYS A 101 5.07 -11.42 -4.55
CA LYS A 101 4.58 -11.68 -3.18
C LYS A 101 3.34 -12.56 -3.13
N GLY A 102 2.64 -12.74 -4.25
CA GLY A 102 1.32 -13.37 -4.29
C GLY A 102 0.22 -12.45 -3.73
N PHE A 103 -1.00 -12.94 -3.71
CA PHE A 103 -2.15 -12.29 -3.09
C PHE A 103 -2.99 -13.32 -2.35
N HIS A 104 -3.71 -12.87 -1.32
CA HIS A 104 -4.66 -13.69 -0.56
C HIS A 104 -5.94 -12.90 -0.35
N PHE A 105 -7.04 -13.63 -0.38
CA PHE A 105 -8.34 -13.14 0.05
C PHE A 105 -8.62 -13.49 1.51
N PRO A 106 -9.45 -12.73 2.24
CA PRO A 106 -9.86 -13.09 3.58
C PRO A 106 -10.45 -14.51 3.58
N LYS A 107 -9.89 -15.40 4.36
CA LYS A 107 -10.50 -16.71 4.61
C LYS A 107 -11.53 -16.52 5.71
N ASN A 108 -12.77 -16.87 5.44
CA ASN A 108 -13.71 -17.20 6.51
C ASN A 108 -13.08 -18.32 7.34
N ASN A 109 -12.89 -18.10 8.63
CA ASN A 109 -12.20 -18.92 9.60
C ASN A 109 -12.49 -20.42 9.47
N ALA A 110 -11.71 -21.14 8.68
CA ALA A 110 -11.66 -22.59 8.68
C ALA A 110 -10.20 -23.01 8.85
N ALA A 111 -9.88 -23.34 10.08
CA ALA A 111 -8.81 -24.20 10.58
C ALA A 111 -7.65 -24.50 9.62
N GLY A 112 -6.44 -24.03 9.96
CA GLY A 112 -5.20 -24.47 9.37
C GLY A 112 -4.22 -23.36 9.05
N ASP A 113 -4.12 -22.33 9.88
CA ASP A 113 -3.00 -21.40 9.80
C ASP A 113 -1.74 -22.08 10.31
N ASP A 114 -0.79 -22.30 9.42
CA ASP A 114 0.58 -22.57 9.81
C ASP A 114 1.14 -21.29 10.47
N PRO A 115 1.40 -21.30 11.80
CA PRO A 115 1.89 -20.11 12.52
C PRO A 115 3.28 -19.65 12.04
N TYR A 116 3.97 -20.47 11.24
CA TYR A 116 5.33 -20.22 10.74
C TYR A 116 5.36 -19.75 9.28
N ALA A 117 4.24 -19.70 8.58
CA ALA A 117 4.16 -19.10 7.26
C ALA A 117 4.24 -17.57 7.35
N GLN A 118 5.41 -17.04 7.69
CA GLN A 118 5.75 -15.61 7.66
C GLN A 118 5.95 -15.11 6.22
N ASN A 119 5.08 -15.48 5.31
CA ASN A 119 5.10 -14.86 4.01
C ASN A 119 4.38 -13.52 4.11
N GLN A 120 5.07 -12.44 3.79
CA GLN A 120 4.49 -11.10 3.66
C GLN A 120 3.60 -11.07 2.42
N PHE A 121 2.41 -11.65 2.54
CA PHE A 121 1.42 -11.61 1.48
C PHE A 121 0.70 -10.26 1.49
N LEU A 122 0.36 -9.76 0.32
CA LEU A 122 -0.58 -8.65 0.18
C LEU A 122 -1.95 -9.14 0.66
N ARG A 123 -2.38 -8.73 1.83
CA ARG A 123 -3.65 -9.19 2.42
C ARG A 123 -4.73 -8.13 2.19
N PRO A 124 -5.81 -8.44 1.47
CA PRO A 124 -6.96 -7.54 1.36
C PRO A 124 -7.87 -7.59 2.60
N ASP A 125 -7.29 -7.77 3.78
CA ASP A 125 -8.00 -7.93 5.05
C ASP A 125 -7.45 -6.91 6.06
N THR A 126 -8.32 -6.07 6.56
CA THR A 126 -7.99 -5.05 7.55
C THR A 126 -8.34 -5.47 8.99
N SER A 127 -8.92 -6.66 9.22
CA SER A 127 -9.35 -7.13 10.54
C SER A 127 -8.22 -7.13 11.58
N GLY A 128 -6.99 -7.42 11.16
CA GLY A 128 -5.82 -7.44 12.04
C GLY A 128 -5.48 -6.07 12.68
N TYR A 129 -6.09 -4.98 12.22
CA TYR A 129 -5.88 -3.61 12.74
C TYR A 129 -6.97 -3.15 13.70
N PHE A 130 -8.00 -3.97 13.90
CA PHE A 130 -9.14 -3.69 14.77
C PHE A 130 -9.35 -4.83 15.76
N GLY A 131 -9.93 -4.53 16.90
CA GLY A 131 -10.48 -5.58 17.77
C GLY A 131 -11.65 -6.28 17.07
N GLU A 132 -11.83 -7.58 17.31
CA GLU A 132 -12.83 -8.41 16.62
C GLU A 132 -14.24 -7.78 16.65
N THR A 133 -14.70 -7.34 17.82
CA THR A 133 -16.01 -6.71 17.99
C THR A 133 -16.14 -5.36 17.27
N ASP A 134 -15.07 -4.59 17.20
CA ASP A 134 -15.10 -3.28 16.54
C ASP A 134 -15.03 -3.43 15.02
N TYR A 135 -14.31 -4.43 14.53
CA TYR A 135 -14.29 -4.79 13.13
C TYR A 135 -15.68 -5.23 12.65
N GLU A 136 -16.35 -6.13 13.37
CA GLU A 136 -17.70 -6.60 13.04
C GLU A 136 -18.72 -5.45 12.99
N LYS A 137 -18.71 -4.55 13.99
CA LYS A 137 -19.58 -3.36 14.00
C LYS A 137 -19.32 -2.44 12.82
N MET A 138 -18.04 -2.21 12.52
CA MET A 138 -17.63 -1.40 11.39
C MET A 138 -18.12 -2.01 10.08
N MET A 139 -17.88 -3.32 9.86
CA MET A 139 -18.31 -4.04 8.66
C MET A 139 -19.83 -4.04 8.50
N ALA A 140 -20.58 -4.22 9.60
CA ALA A 140 -22.03 -4.16 9.57
C ALA A 140 -22.55 -2.78 9.15
N LYS A 141 -21.96 -1.71 9.67
CA LYS A 141 -22.30 -0.34 9.31
C LYS A 141 -21.98 -0.06 7.84
N GLU A 142 -20.76 -0.39 7.40
CA GLU A 142 -20.31 -0.17 6.03
C GLU A 142 -21.10 -1.01 5.03
N LYS A 143 -21.48 -2.26 5.39
CA LYS A 143 -22.37 -3.09 4.58
C LYS A 143 -23.73 -2.44 4.38
N ALA A 144 -24.31 -1.84 5.41
CA ALA A 144 -25.58 -1.16 5.30
C ALA A 144 -25.56 0.04 4.32
N GLU A 145 -24.39 0.65 4.09
CA GLU A 145 -24.25 1.76 3.14
C GLU A 145 -24.33 1.32 1.67
N ILE A 146 -23.97 0.06 1.38
CA ILE A 146 -23.88 -0.44 -0.01
C ILE A 146 -24.90 -1.53 -0.35
N ILE A 147 -25.53 -2.16 0.66
CA ILE A 147 -26.42 -3.31 0.44
C ILE A 147 -27.60 -2.98 -0.47
N ASP A 148 -28.13 -1.77 -0.42
CA ASP A 148 -29.26 -1.34 -1.23
C ASP A 148 -28.86 -0.71 -2.57
N GLN A 149 -27.56 -0.55 -2.84
CA GLN A 149 -27.08 0.00 -4.11
C GLN A 149 -27.17 -1.05 -5.22
N ASN A 150 -27.68 -0.64 -6.39
CA ASN A 150 -27.64 -1.44 -7.63
C ASN A 150 -27.74 -0.51 -8.85
N PRO A 151 -26.67 -0.27 -9.62
CA PRO A 151 -25.31 -0.82 -9.47
C PRO A 151 -24.55 -0.28 -8.27
N ILE A 152 -23.70 -1.11 -7.68
CA ILE A 152 -22.73 -0.67 -6.68
C ILE A 152 -21.64 0.13 -7.39
N LYS A 153 -21.55 1.42 -7.10
CA LYS A 153 -20.53 2.31 -7.68
C LYS A 153 -19.31 2.39 -6.76
N VAL A 154 -18.20 1.83 -7.23
CA VAL A 154 -16.94 1.82 -6.49
C VAL A 154 -16.06 2.95 -6.98
N ASN A 155 -15.67 3.83 -6.07
CA ASN A 155 -14.77 4.95 -6.31
C ASN A 155 -13.58 4.90 -5.35
N ASP A 156 -12.61 5.81 -5.51
CA ASP A 156 -11.38 5.81 -4.70
C ASP A 156 -11.67 5.88 -3.19
N SER A 157 -12.79 6.45 -2.79
CA SER A 157 -13.11 6.67 -1.38
C SER A 157 -13.77 5.49 -0.67
N ASN A 158 -14.41 4.59 -1.41
CA ASN A 158 -15.10 3.41 -0.87
C ASN A 158 -14.51 2.08 -1.36
N TYR A 159 -13.43 2.12 -2.14
CA TYR A 159 -12.89 0.94 -2.82
C TYR A 159 -12.52 -0.18 -1.84
N LEU A 160 -11.68 0.11 -0.83
CA LEU A 160 -11.25 -0.90 0.13
C LEU A 160 -12.43 -1.50 0.89
N MET A 161 -13.26 -0.62 1.45
CA MET A 161 -14.46 -0.97 2.17
C MET A 161 -15.36 -1.91 1.34
N THR A 162 -15.67 -1.49 0.11
CA THR A 162 -16.54 -2.28 -0.77
C THR A 162 -15.95 -3.65 -1.07
N MET A 163 -14.66 -3.73 -1.39
CA MET A 163 -14.01 -5.02 -1.67
C MET A 163 -14.01 -5.93 -0.46
N GLU A 164 -13.69 -5.42 0.74
CA GLU A 164 -13.75 -6.21 1.97
C GLU A 164 -15.17 -6.74 2.25
N ILE A 165 -16.19 -5.92 2.06
CA ILE A 165 -17.59 -6.33 2.26
C ILE A 165 -17.97 -7.44 1.29
N LEU A 166 -17.62 -7.31 0.01
CA LEU A 166 -17.91 -8.32 -0.99
C LEU A 166 -17.22 -9.66 -0.70
N TYR A 167 -16.02 -9.63 -0.13
CA TYR A 167 -15.31 -10.83 0.29
C TYR A 167 -15.88 -11.47 1.55
N ASN A 168 -16.31 -10.66 2.52
CA ASN A 168 -16.86 -11.17 3.78
C ASN A 168 -18.31 -11.65 3.64
N TYR A 169 -19.08 -11.07 2.71
CA TYR A 169 -20.51 -11.37 2.53
C TYR A 169 -20.87 -11.70 1.07
N PRO A 170 -20.14 -12.61 0.40
CA PRO A 170 -20.31 -12.83 -1.06
C PRO A 170 -21.73 -13.25 -1.46
N GLY A 171 -22.42 -14.02 -0.61
CA GLY A 171 -23.78 -14.48 -0.88
C GLY A 171 -24.83 -13.37 -0.92
N GLU A 172 -24.61 -12.28 -0.18
CA GLU A 172 -25.57 -11.17 -0.10
C GLU A 172 -25.51 -10.24 -1.34
N PHE A 173 -24.42 -10.29 -2.09
CA PHE A 173 -24.17 -9.40 -3.22
C PHE A 173 -24.21 -10.11 -4.58
N THR A 174 -24.26 -11.43 -4.60
CA THR A 174 -24.39 -12.22 -5.84
C THR A 174 -25.65 -11.79 -6.60
N GLY A 175 -25.50 -11.55 -7.91
CA GLY A 175 -26.57 -11.09 -8.79
C GLY A 175 -26.73 -9.57 -8.85
N LYS A 176 -26.05 -8.79 -8.00
CA LYS A 176 -26.04 -7.31 -8.09
C LYS A 176 -25.07 -6.84 -9.15
N GLN A 177 -25.37 -5.69 -9.72
CA GLN A 177 -24.45 -5.01 -10.65
C GLN A 177 -23.42 -4.19 -9.90
N ILE A 178 -22.20 -4.17 -10.43
CA ILE A 178 -21.08 -3.40 -9.90
C ILE A 178 -20.32 -2.69 -11.02
N GLU A 179 -19.79 -1.51 -10.71
CA GLU A 179 -18.88 -0.78 -11.57
C GLU A 179 -17.64 -0.36 -10.78
N PHE A 180 -16.45 -0.74 -11.23
CA PHE A 180 -15.19 -0.40 -10.57
C PHE A 180 -14.01 -0.31 -11.52
N THR A 181 -12.94 0.35 -11.07
CA THR A 181 -11.72 0.58 -11.86
C THR A 181 -10.52 -0.04 -11.18
N GLY A 182 -9.67 -0.71 -11.95
CA GLY A 182 -8.42 -1.29 -11.46
C GLY A 182 -7.41 -1.56 -12.57
N PHE A 183 -6.25 -2.05 -12.20
CA PHE A 183 -5.25 -2.54 -13.16
C PHE A 183 -5.38 -4.04 -13.37
N VAL A 184 -5.11 -4.46 -14.59
CA VAL A 184 -5.12 -5.86 -15.01
C VAL A 184 -3.96 -6.62 -14.38
N TYR A 185 -4.25 -7.77 -13.83
CA TYR A 185 -3.29 -8.79 -13.45
C TYR A 185 -3.70 -10.14 -14.04
N ASN A 186 -2.87 -10.67 -14.93
CA ASN A 186 -3.06 -11.99 -15.53
C ASN A 186 -2.33 -13.00 -14.64
N ASP A 187 -3.09 -13.86 -14.00
CA ASP A 187 -2.56 -14.98 -13.24
C ASP A 187 -2.43 -16.22 -14.13
N GLU A 188 -1.33 -16.96 -13.99
CA GLU A 188 -1.06 -18.16 -14.79
C GLU A 188 -2.11 -19.27 -14.62
N VAL A 189 -2.87 -19.23 -13.52
CA VAL A 189 -3.89 -20.24 -13.18
C VAL A 189 -5.27 -19.87 -13.68
N THR A 190 -5.49 -18.63 -14.08
CA THR A 190 -6.80 -18.20 -14.61
C THR A 190 -7.03 -18.75 -16.02
N LYS A 191 -8.29 -19.15 -16.28
CA LYS A 191 -8.68 -19.62 -17.61
C LYS A 191 -8.77 -18.47 -18.62
N ASP A 192 -8.82 -18.83 -19.89
CA ASP A 192 -8.65 -18.00 -21.09
C ASP A 192 -9.26 -16.62 -21.14
N ASN A 193 -10.38 -16.36 -20.46
CA ASN A 193 -11.06 -15.07 -20.45
C ASN A 193 -11.17 -14.45 -19.04
N ASN A 194 -10.51 -15.04 -18.05
CA ASN A 194 -10.51 -14.55 -16.68
C ASN A 194 -9.22 -13.80 -16.39
N LEU A 195 -9.33 -12.67 -15.72
CA LEU A 195 -8.20 -11.91 -15.21
C LEU A 195 -8.57 -11.27 -13.87
N PHE A 196 -7.59 -10.84 -13.11
CA PHE A 196 -7.86 -10.03 -11.92
C PHE A 196 -7.81 -8.56 -12.25
N LEU A 197 -8.70 -7.81 -11.62
CA LEU A 197 -8.69 -6.35 -11.67
C LEU A 197 -8.45 -5.83 -10.25
N PHE A 198 -7.26 -5.27 -10.03
CA PHE A 198 -6.76 -4.90 -8.71
C PHE A 198 -6.48 -3.42 -8.54
N ARG A 199 -6.48 -2.96 -7.30
CA ARG A 199 -5.84 -1.73 -6.85
C ARG A 199 -5.05 -1.99 -5.58
N PHE A 200 -3.95 -1.28 -5.41
CA PHE A 200 -3.23 -1.27 -4.14
C PHE A 200 -3.93 -0.36 -3.14
N GLY A 201 -4.23 -0.92 -1.98
CA GLY A 201 -4.78 -0.18 -0.86
C GLY A 201 -3.73 0.03 0.22
N ILE A 202 -3.66 1.23 0.78
CA ILE A 202 -2.80 1.60 1.89
C ILE A 202 -3.68 1.82 3.12
N ILE A 203 -3.38 1.12 4.21
CA ILE A 203 -4.09 1.27 5.49
C ILE A 203 -3.43 2.40 6.28
N HIS A 204 -2.18 2.25 6.69
CA HIS A 204 -1.39 3.29 7.38
C HIS A 204 -0.23 3.79 6.51
N CYS A 205 0.57 2.87 5.96
CA CYS A 205 1.72 3.19 5.11
C CYS A 205 1.94 2.12 4.03
N VAL A 206 2.84 2.38 3.10
CA VAL A 206 3.12 1.45 1.99
C VAL A 206 3.58 0.06 2.45
N ALA A 207 4.14 -0.06 3.66
CA ALA A 207 4.56 -1.35 4.20
C ALA A 207 3.39 -2.27 4.56
N ASP A 208 2.22 -1.71 4.88
CA ASP A 208 0.98 -2.44 5.15
C ASP A 208 0.00 -2.42 3.97
N SER A 209 0.49 -2.12 2.78
CA SER A 209 -0.32 -2.13 1.56
C SER A 209 -0.79 -3.54 1.21
N GLY A 210 -2.03 -3.62 0.75
CA GLY A 210 -2.62 -4.84 0.23
C GLY A 210 -3.15 -4.67 -1.19
N VAL A 211 -3.47 -5.77 -1.84
CA VAL A 211 -4.14 -5.81 -3.14
C VAL A 211 -5.63 -6.05 -2.93
N PHE A 212 -6.44 -5.16 -3.47
CA PHE A 212 -7.90 -5.20 -3.39
C PHE A 212 -8.50 -5.23 -4.78
N GLY A 213 -9.47 -6.07 -5.01
CA GLY A 213 -10.13 -6.21 -6.30
C GLY A 213 -10.79 -7.56 -6.45
N MET A 214 -11.19 -7.92 -7.65
CA MET A 214 -11.91 -9.16 -7.92
C MET A 214 -11.43 -9.84 -9.19
N LEU A 215 -11.71 -11.13 -9.28
CA LEU A 215 -11.67 -11.87 -10.54
C LEU A 215 -12.75 -11.30 -11.46
N VAL A 216 -12.41 -11.04 -12.70
CA VAL A 216 -13.35 -10.59 -13.72
C VAL A 216 -13.37 -11.59 -14.88
N GLN A 217 -14.55 -11.99 -15.29
CA GLN A 217 -14.79 -12.87 -16.42
C GLN A 217 -15.13 -11.99 -17.62
N MET A 218 -14.20 -11.87 -18.54
CA MET A 218 -14.37 -11.07 -19.74
C MET A 218 -15.33 -11.76 -20.72
N PRO A 219 -16.15 -11.01 -21.47
CA PRO A 219 -17.08 -11.60 -22.44
C PRO A 219 -16.39 -12.38 -23.55
N GLU A 220 -15.16 -12.01 -23.86
CA GLU A 220 -14.31 -12.62 -24.88
C GLU A 220 -12.88 -12.75 -24.36
N LYS A 221 -12.09 -13.63 -25.01
CA LYS A 221 -10.65 -13.71 -24.74
C LYS A 221 -9.97 -12.41 -25.08
N THR A 222 -9.31 -11.81 -24.12
CA THR A 222 -8.59 -10.54 -24.30
C THR A 222 -7.09 -10.77 -24.22
N ASN A 223 -6.32 -9.92 -24.92
CA ASN A 223 -4.86 -9.88 -24.83
C ASN A 223 -4.39 -8.66 -23.99
N LEU A 224 -5.15 -8.32 -22.95
CA LEU A 224 -4.85 -7.20 -22.08
C LEU A 224 -3.57 -7.50 -21.28
N LYS A 225 -2.62 -6.56 -21.32
CA LYS A 225 -1.36 -6.70 -20.59
C LYS A 225 -1.55 -6.35 -19.11
N ASN A 226 -0.69 -6.92 -18.27
CA ASN A 226 -0.58 -6.49 -16.87
C ASN A 226 -0.40 -4.96 -16.80
N ASP A 227 -0.93 -4.36 -15.74
CA ASP A 227 -0.92 -2.91 -15.49
C ASP A 227 -1.74 -2.05 -16.48
N THR A 228 -2.47 -2.68 -17.42
CA THR A 228 -3.52 -1.97 -18.19
C THR A 228 -4.65 -1.58 -17.25
N TRP A 229 -5.10 -0.33 -17.29
CA TRP A 229 -6.19 0.14 -16.42
C TRP A 229 -7.54 0.02 -17.13
N LEU A 230 -8.47 -0.61 -16.45
CA LEU A 230 -9.84 -0.81 -16.93
C LEU A 230 -10.85 -0.29 -15.92
N THR A 231 -11.95 0.25 -16.44
CA THR A 231 -13.22 0.32 -15.73
C THR A 231 -14.12 -0.77 -16.27
N VAL A 232 -14.64 -1.61 -15.40
CA VAL A 232 -15.56 -2.70 -15.75
C VAL A 232 -16.91 -2.48 -15.12
N LYS A 233 -17.96 -2.91 -15.84
CA LYS A 233 -19.32 -3.00 -15.34
C LYS A 233 -19.85 -4.41 -15.62
N GLY A 234 -20.49 -5.01 -14.64
CA GLY A 234 -21.01 -6.36 -14.76
C GLY A 234 -21.75 -6.82 -13.52
N THR A 235 -22.12 -8.09 -13.53
CA THR A 235 -22.88 -8.74 -12.47
C THR A 235 -21.95 -9.52 -11.55
N ILE A 236 -22.12 -9.34 -10.24
CA ILE A 236 -21.35 -10.07 -9.21
C ILE A 236 -21.78 -11.52 -9.22
N THR A 237 -20.81 -12.42 -9.32
CA THR A 237 -20.95 -13.87 -9.29
C THR A 237 -19.93 -14.48 -8.32
N GLN A 238 -19.85 -15.78 -8.29
CA GLN A 238 -18.80 -16.52 -7.58
C GLN A 238 -18.15 -17.50 -8.52
N GLU A 239 -16.83 -17.62 -8.46
CA GLU A 239 -16.04 -18.52 -9.28
C GLU A 239 -15.10 -19.35 -8.40
N TYR A 240 -14.99 -20.64 -8.71
CA TYR A 240 -14.04 -21.50 -8.01
C TYR A 240 -12.61 -21.18 -8.44
N TYR A 241 -11.79 -20.72 -7.48
CA TYR A 241 -10.39 -20.43 -7.72
C TYR A 241 -9.51 -21.52 -7.12
N SER A 242 -8.93 -22.32 -7.99
CA SER A 242 -8.23 -23.55 -7.61
C SER A 242 -7.02 -23.34 -6.68
N PRO A 243 -6.21 -22.26 -6.78
CA PRO A 243 -5.12 -22.03 -5.84
C PRO A 243 -5.57 -21.86 -4.38
N PHE A 244 -6.78 -21.33 -4.15
CA PHE A 244 -7.33 -21.16 -2.80
C PHE A 244 -8.30 -22.27 -2.40
N LYS A 245 -8.63 -23.18 -3.35
CA LYS A 245 -9.59 -24.27 -3.14
C LYS A 245 -10.94 -23.78 -2.59
N MET A 246 -11.38 -22.61 -3.02
CA MET A 246 -12.63 -21.98 -2.58
C MET A 246 -13.28 -21.16 -3.70
N ASN A 247 -14.57 -20.87 -3.52
CA ASN A 247 -15.25 -19.90 -4.35
C ASN A 247 -14.87 -18.49 -3.89
N ILE A 248 -14.52 -17.65 -4.84
CA ILE A 248 -14.20 -16.23 -4.62
C ILE A 248 -15.22 -15.35 -5.33
N PRO A 249 -15.50 -14.14 -4.84
CA PRO A 249 -16.29 -13.17 -5.56
C PRO A 249 -15.67 -12.87 -6.92
N SER A 250 -16.48 -12.86 -7.95
CA SER A 250 -16.09 -12.56 -9.31
C SER A 250 -17.12 -11.65 -9.98
N VAL A 251 -16.78 -11.05 -11.11
CA VAL A 251 -17.70 -10.22 -11.88
C VAL A 251 -17.78 -10.74 -13.30
N GLN A 252 -18.97 -11.13 -13.71
CA GLN A 252 -19.27 -11.38 -15.12
C GLN A 252 -19.40 -10.04 -15.83
N VAL A 253 -18.41 -9.71 -16.65
CA VAL A 253 -18.29 -8.39 -17.29
C VAL A 253 -19.29 -8.27 -18.44
N GLU A 254 -20.12 -7.23 -18.40
CA GLU A 254 -21.06 -6.85 -19.45
C GLU A 254 -20.44 -5.82 -20.40
N SER A 255 -19.67 -4.91 -19.83
CA SER A 255 -18.94 -3.89 -20.59
C SER A 255 -17.67 -3.47 -19.86
N TYR A 256 -16.65 -3.09 -20.62
CA TYR A 256 -15.41 -2.55 -20.08
C TYR A 256 -14.86 -1.44 -20.96
N LYS A 257 -14.00 -0.63 -20.39
CA LYS A 257 -13.30 0.45 -21.06
C LYS A 257 -11.89 0.57 -20.53
N GLU A 258 -10.90 0.66 -21.43
CA GLU A 258 -9.56 1.07 -21.05
C GLU A 258 -9.57 2.54 -20.63
N VAL A 259 -8.89 2.84 -19.54
CA VAL A 259 -8.76 4.17 -18.98
C VAL A 259 -7.31 4.51 -18.70
N ALA A 260 -6.98 5.78 -18.67
CA ALA A 260 -5.65 6.20 -18.26
C ALA A 260 -5.38 5.83 -16.80
N LYS A 261 -4.13 5.55 -16.47
CA LYS A 261 -3.70 5.34 -15.07
C LYS A 261 -4.15 6.54 -14.22
N PRO A 262 -4.92 6.33 -13.15
CA PRO A 262 -5.42 7.44 -12.33
C PRO A 262 -4.26 8.17 -11.64
N LYS A 263 -4.46 9.45 -11.33
CA LYS A 263 -3.48 10.25 -10.59
C LYS A 263 -3.17 9.64 -9.23
N SER A 264 -4.20 9.22 -8.50
CA SER A 264 -4.06 8.42 -7.30
C SER A 264 -4.06 6.94 -7.67
N VAL A 265 -2.87 6.33 -7.70
CA VAL A 265 -2.72 4.90 -8.01
C VAL A 265 -3.25 4.05 -6.86
N TYR A 266 -3.14 4.55 -5.64
CA TYR A 266 -3.55 3.89 -4.42
C TYR A 266 -4.95 4.32 -3.98
N VAL A 267 -5.60 3.41 -3.27
CA VAL A 267 -6.82 3.68 -2.53
C VAL A 267 -6.52 3.56 -1.04
N TYR A 268 -7.29 4.27 -0.21
CA TYR A 268 -7.00 4.40 1.22
C TYR A 268 -8.24 4.03 2.02
N ARG A 269 -8.02 3.37 3.17
CA ARG A 269 -9.12 3.15 4.08
C ARG A 269 -9.55 4.46 4.72
N LYS A 270 -10.84 4.74 4.64
CA LYS A 270 -11.48 5.80 5.45
C LYS A 270 -11.90 5.21 6.79
N TYR A 271 -11.65 5.94 7.86
CA TYR A 271 -12.07 5.58 9.21
C TYR A 271 -13.18 6.52 9.66
#